data_f952039e00b60d50ef330df23fcbc0a2
#
_entry.id   f952039e00b60d50ef330df23fcbc0a2
#
_cell.length_a   1.000
_cell.length_b   1.000
_cell.length_c   1.000
_cell.angle_alpha   90.00
_cell.angle_beta   90.00
_cell.angle_gamma   90.00
#
_symmetry.space_group_name_H-M   'P 1'
#
loop_
_entity.id
_entity.type
_entity.pdbx_description
1 polymer ?
#
loop_
_entity_poly.entity_id
_entity_poly.type
_entity_poly.pdbx_seq_one_letter_code
_entity_poly.pdbx_strand_id
1 'polypeptide(L)'
;MKKILIVDDDAEFRLNLTEVLMGAGYQTESAASAQEAIARSEAEEFDIILLDFMMPKMNGIDSLLTLRRVRPKTKVIMITAFATVENAVDAIKKGASDYISKPFKIEALLTTIRRVLEEARFEVCVNNLDLDRTLSSLANPIRRNIIKLLHARENMRLMEITRELGIDDHTKVIFHLKLLKEAGIVQQDKEKSYSLAKEGTKTIDCLRMLENYLPL
;
A
#
# COMPACT_ATOMS: atom_id res chain seq x y z
N MET A 1 -10.88 -5.98 3.30
CA MET A 1 -11.08 -4.59 3.75
C MET A 1 -9.85 -4.19 4.56
N LYS A 2 -9.49 -2.90 4.57
CA LYS A 2 -8.37 -2.39 5.39
C LYS A 2 -8.84 -2.16 6.82
N LYS A 3 -8.02 -2.56 7.80
CA LYS A 3 -8.36 -2.55 9.24
C LYS A 3 -7.62 -1.42 9.95
N ILE A 4 -8.35 -0.57 10.67
CA ILE A 4 -7.83 0.62 11.36
C ILE A 4 -8.11 0.51 12.86
N LEU A 5 -7.10 0.70 13.70
CA LEU A 5 -7.24 0.85 15.15
C LEU A 5 -7.26 2.34 15.51
N ILE A 6 -8.29 2.76 16.25
CA ILE A 6 -8.43 4.12 16.76
C ILE A 6 -8.03 4.12 18.23
N VAL A 7 -7.02 4.90 18.59
CA VAL A 7 -6.45 4.94 19.95
C VAL A 7 -6.53 6.36 20.49
N ASP A 8 -7.43 6.59 21.43
CA ASP A 8 -7.73 7.90 22.02
C ASP A 8 -8.40 7.66 23.37
N ASP A 9 -8.23 8.50 24.38
CA ASP A 9 -8.91 8.36 25.67
C ASP A 9 -10.32 8.93 25.65
N ASP A 10 -10.64 9.83 24.71
CA ASP A 10 -11.98 10.38 24.49
C ASP A 10 -12.90 9.35 23.81
N ALA A 11 -13.89 8.86 24.56
CA ALA A 11 -14.83 7.85 24.09
C ALA A 11 -15.75 8.37 22.97
N GLU A 12 -16.17 9.64 23.04
CA GLU A 12 -17.04 10.26 22.05
C GLU A 12 -16.28 10.45 20.73
N PHE A 13 -15.04 10.90 20.80
CA PHE A 13 -14.17 11.01 19.64
C PHE A 13 -13.95 9.66 18.95
N ARG A 14 -13.67 8.60 19.73
CA ARG A 14 -13.51 7.23 19.16
C ARG A 14 -14.78 6.76 18.46
N LEU A 15 -15.96 6.98 19.06
CA LEU A 15 -17.24 6.56 18.49
C LEU A 15 -17.50 7.28 17.16
N ASN A 16 -17.42 8.61 17.16
CA ASN A 16 -17.64 9.43 15.97
C ASN A 16 -16.68 9.05 14.83
N LEU A 17 -15.41 8.84 15.15
CA LEU A 17 -14.41 8.48 14.15
C LEU A 17 -14.62 7.06 13.62
N THR A 18 -15.07 6.13 14.45
CA THR A 18 -15.47 4.78 14.04
C THR A 18 -16.56 4.82 12.98
N GLU A 19 -17.65 5.57 13.22
CA GLU A 19 -18.77 5.71 12.29
C GLU A 19 -18.31 6.29 10.94
N VAL A 20 -17.51 7.33 10.97
CA VAL A 20 -16.96 7.97 9.75
C VAL A 20 -16.10 6.98 8.94
N LEU A 21 -15.20 6.26 9.59
CA LEU A 21 -14.31 5.34 8.90
C LEU A 21 -15.03 4.09 8.38
N MET A 22 -16.02 3.58 9.13
CA MET A 22 -16.89 2.50 8.66
C MET A 22 -17.70 2.95 7.44
N GLY A 23 -18.24 4.16 7.45
CA GLY A 23 -18.93 4.76 6.30
C GLY A 23 -18.03 4.95 5.08
N ALA A 24 -16.73 5.11 5.29
CA ALA A 24 -15.71 5.18 4.24
C ALA A 24 -15.20 3.79 3.77
N GLY A 25 -15.75 2.69 4.32
CA GLY A 25 -15.43 1.32 3.88
C GLY A 25 -14.22 0.66 4.58
N TYR A 26 -13.81 1.18 5.73
CA TYR A 26 -12.78 0.58 6.57
C TYR A 26 -13.39 -0.33 7.65
N GLN A 27 -12.66 -1.36 8.08
CA GLN A 27 -12.94 -2.04 9.34
C GLN A 27 -12.25 -1.29 10.47
N THR A 28 -12.96 -1.09 11.58
CA THR A 28 -12.44 -0.30 12.69
C THR A 28 -12.51 -1.06 14.00
N GLU A 29 -11.49 -0.89 14.82
CA GLU A 29 -11.50 -1.19 16.24
C GLU A 29 -11.04 0.03 17.02
N SER A 30 -11.31 0.06 18.32
CA SER A 30 -10.91 1.17 19.17
C SER A 30 -10.22 0.68 20.45
N ALA A 31 -9.31 1.49 20.98
CA ALA A 31 -8.65 1.29 22.25
C ALA A 31 -8.67 2.62 23.03
N ALA A 32 -8.93 2.54 24.34
CA ALA A 32 -9.01 3.72 25.21
C ALA A 32 -7.66 4.12 25.81
N SER A 33 -6.61 3.36 25.53
CA SER A 33 -5.26 3.59 26.05
C SER A 33 -4.19 2.96 25.17
N ALA A 34 -2.96 3.42 25.34
CA ALA A 34 -1.78 2.86 24.68
C ALA A 34 -1.56 1.37 25.04
N GLN A 35 -1.78 0.99 26.30
CA GLN A 35 -1.63 -0.40 26.74
C GLN A 35 -2.63 -1.31 26.03
N GLU A 36 -3.89 -0.88 25.91
CA GLU A 36 -4.92 -1.62 25.19
C GLU A 36 -4.57 -1.74 23.70
N ALA A 37 -4.08 -0.65 23.10
CA ALA A 37 -3.67 -0.63 21.70
C ALA A 37 -2.51 -1.61 21.43
N ILE A 38 -1.52 -1.68 22.32
CA ILE A 38 -0.40 -2.61 22.23
C ILE A 38 -0.92 -4.06 22.34
N ALA A 39 -1.73 -4.37 23.37
CA ALA A 39 -2.29 -5.71 23.56
C ALA A 39 -3.13 -6.17 22.36
N ARG A 40 -3.97 -5.29 21.78
CA ARG A 40 -4.73 -5.58 20.55
C ARG A 40 -3.79 -5.80 19.37
N SER A 41 -2.75 -4.99 19.24
CA SER A 41 -1.77 -5.12 18.14
C SER A 41 -0.93 -6.41 18.26
N GLU A 42 -0.74 -6.96 19.46
CA GLU A 42 -0.13 -8.28 19.64
C GLU A 42 -1.04 -9.41 19.15
N ALA A 43 -2.34 -9.30 19.42
CA ALA A 43 -3.34 -10.30 19.05
C ALA A 43 -3.73 -10.26 17.58
N GLU A 44 -3.79 -9.08 16.97
CA GLU A 44 -4.30 -8.86 15.61
C GLU A 44 -3.43 -7.90 14.80
N GLU A 45 -3.57 -7.99 13.47
CA GLU A 45 -2.89 -7.09 12.54
C GLU A 45 -3.80 -5.95 12.11
N PHE A 46 -3.27 -4.73 12.18
CA PHE A 46 -3.91 -3.52 11.67
C PHE A 46 -3.08 -2.94 10.52
N ASP A 47 -3.77 -2.42 9.50
CA ASP A 47 -3.10 -1.71 8.41
C ASP A 47 -2.64 -0.32 8.86
N ILE A 48 -3.49 0.36 9.66
CA ILE A 48 -3.22 1.69 10.25
C ILE A 48 -3.61 1.69 11.71
N ILE A 49 -2.84 2.41 12.52
CA ILE A 49 -3.21 2.84 13.86
C ILE A 49 -3.29 4.38 13.86
N LEU A 50 -4.45 4.91 14.23
CA LEU A 50 -4.64 6.33 14.54
C LEU A 50 -4.39 6.51 16.03
N LEU A 51 -3.31 7.17 16.40
CA LEU A 51 -2.81 7.22 17.77
C LEU A 51 -2.85 8.66 18.31
N ASP A 52 -3.63 8.90 19.38
CA ASP A 52 -3.52 10.18 20.06
C ASP A 52 -2.15 10.33 20.75
N PHE A 53 -1.62 11.54 20.65
CA PHE A 53 -0.34 11.89 21.28
C PHE A 53 -0.45 12.06 22.79
N MET A 54 -1.60 12.55 23.27
CA MET A 54 -1.80 12.90 24.67
C MET A 54 -2.83 11.97 25.33
N MET A 55 -2.32 10.90 25.91
CA MET A 55 -3.14 9.96 26.68
C MET A 55 -2.61 9.83 28.12
N PRO A 56 -3.47 9.58 29.10
CA PRO A 56 -3.05 9.30 30.48
C PRO A 56 -2.10 8.09 30.55
N LYS A 57 -1.13 8.13 31.46
CA LYS A 57 -0.20 7.06 31.82
C LYS A 57 0.92 6.71 30.83
N MET A 58 0.79 7.01 29.57
CA MET A 58 1.84 6.71 28.57
C MET A 58 1.86 7.78 27.50
N ASN A 59 3.03 8.37 27.26
CA ASN A 59 3.22 9.35 26.19
C ASN A 59 3.02 8.66 24.83
N GLY A 60 2.37 9.33 23.90
CA GLY A 60 2.13 8.85 22.54
C GLY A 60 3.41 8.43 21.80
N ILE A 61 4.53 9.10 22.07
CA ILE A 61 5.83 8.75 21.48
C ILE A 61 6.34 7.39 21.97
N ASP A 62 6.24 7.10 23.27
CA ASP A 62 6.66 5.80 23.82
C ASP A 62 5.74 4.67 23.33
N SER A 63 4.46 5.00 23.17
CA SER A 63 3.46 4.11 22.56
C SER A 63 3.80 3.80 21.10
N LEU A 64 4.15 4.82 20.31
CA LEU A 64 4.59 4.69 18.92
C LEU A 64 5.81 3.76 18.82
N LEU A 65 6.84 3.97 19.63
CA LEU A 65 8.05 3.13 19.62
C LEU A 65 7.74 1.67 19.95
N THR A 66 6.84 1.43 20.91
CA THR A 66 6.44 0.08 21.29
C THR A 66 5.62 -0.58 20.16
N LEU A 67 4.64 0.10 19.59
CA LEU A 67 3.83 -0.39 18.48
C LEU A 67 4.71 -0.71 17.25
N ARG A 68 5.69 0.13 16.95
CA ARG A 68 6.65 -0.11 15.86
C ARG A 68 7.52 -1.35 16.08
N ARG A 69 7.84 -1.70 17.34
CA ARG A 69 8.56 -2.95 17.67
C ARG A 69 7.67 -4.19 17.53
N VAL A 70 6.44 -4.10 18.01
CA VAL A 70 5.46 -5.21 17.96
C VAL A 70 5.00 -5.48 16.52
N ARG A 71 4.70 -4.41 15.77
CA ARG A 71 4.18 -4.48 14.39
C ARG A 71 4.93 -3.50 13.45
N PRO A 72 6.12 -3.85 12.98
CA PRO A 72 6.93 -2.95 12.14
C PRO A 72 6.27 -2.52 10.83
N LYS A 73 5.34 -3.34 10.30
CA LYS A 73 4.66 -3.08 9.03
C LYS A 73 3.39 -2.23 9.18
N THR A 74 2.80 -2.19 10.37
CA THR A 74 1.60 -1.37 10.64
C THR A 74 1.98 0.11 10.56
N LYS A 75 1.21 0.89 9.83
CA LYS A 75 1.41 2.34 9.71
C LYS A 75 0.77 3.06 10.90
N VAL A 76 1.47 4.03 11.46
CA VAL A 76 0.95 4.81 12.60
C VAL A 76 0.80 6.26 12.17
N ILE A 77 -0.42 6.80 12.27
CA ILE A 77 -0.73 8.22 12.08
C ILE A 77 -1.00 8.82 13.46
N MET A 78 -0.21 9.81 13.83
CA MET A 78 -0.40 10.52 15.09
C MET A 78 -1.51 11.56 14.94
N ILE A 79 -2.44 11.61 15.91
CA ILE A 79 -3.51 12.62 15.95
C ILE A 79 -3.43 13.34 17.28
N THR A 80 -3.41 14.69 17.30
CA THR A 80 -3.29 15.42 18.58
C THR A 80 -3.82 16.84 18.53
N ALA A 81 -4.28 17.32 19.67
CA ALA A 81 -4.61 18.74 19.88
C ALA A 81 -3.35 19.61 20.10
N PHE A 82 -2.20 19.04 20.42
CA PHE A 82 -0.96 19.75 20.74
C PHE A 82 0.06 19.63 19.58
N ALA A 83 -0.32 20.17 18.43
CA ALA A 83 0.50 20.14 17.23
C ALA A 83 1.55 21.26 17.29
N THR A 84 2.78 20.95 17.74
CA THR A 84 3.96 21.77 17.48
C THR A 84 4.79 21.17 16.37
N VAL A 85 5.56 22.00 15.67
CA VAL A 85 6.49 21.52 14.62
C VAL A 85 7.49 20.52 15.20
N GLU A 86 7.97 20.77 16.43
CA GLU A 86 8.92 19.91 17.13
C GLU A 86 8.33 18.52 17.41
N ASN A 87 7.10 18.46 17.92
CA ASN A 87 6.42 17.18 18.20
C ASN A 87 6.15 16.38 16.91
N ALA A 88 5.74 17.06 15.84
CA ALA A 88 5.52 16.43 14.55
C ALA A 88 6.83 15.85 13.96
N VAL A 89 7.91 16.63 13.98
CA VAL A 89 9.23 16.19 13.51
C VAL A 89 9.76 15.02 14.35
N ASP A 90 9.60 15.05 15.67
CA ASP A 90 10.02 13.97 16.56
C ASP A 90 9.22 12.69 16.31
N ALA A 91 7.90 12.78 16.16
CA ALA A 91 7.05 11.65 15.83
C ALA A 91 7.45 10.99 14.50
N ILE A 92 7.68 11.77 13.44
CA ILE A 92 8.11 11.26 12.13
C ILE A 92 9.48 10.59 12.23
N LYS A 93 10.46 11.21 12.92
CA LYS A 93 11.79 10.62 13.15
C LYS A 93 11.72 9.29 13.92
N LYS A 94 10.74 9.14 14.79
CA LYS A 94 10.49 7.91 15.59
C LYS A 94 9.62 6.88 14.87
N GLY A 95 9.25 7.15 13.62
CA GLY A 95 8.60 6.19 12.75
C GLY A 95 7.08 6.33 12.61
N ALA A 96 6.50 7.47 13.00
CA ALA A 96 5.14 7.80 12.57
C ALA A 96 5.10 7.95 11.04
N SER A 97 4.04 7.46 10.44
CA SER A 97 3.83 7.56 8.99
C SER A 97 3.28 8.92 8.61
N ASP A 98 2.53 9.55 9.52
CA ASP A 98 2.04 10.91 9.37
C ASP A 98 1.60 11.50 10.71
N TYR A 99 1.22 12.79 10.68
CA TYR A 99 0.82 13.55 11.86
C TYR A 99 -0.31 14.52 11.50
N ILE A 100 -1.40 14.50 12.28
CA ILE A 100 -2.60 15.32 12.06
C ILE A 100 -2.94 16.10 13.33
N SER A 101 -3.14 17.42 13.19
CA SER A 101 -3.57 18.28 14.29
C SER A 101 -5.11 18.29 14.44
N LYS A 102 -5.61 18.15 15.67
CA LYS A 102 -7.01 18.43 16.02
C LYS A 102 -7.18 19.95 16.21
N PRO A 103 -8.28 20.57 15.73
CA PRO A 103 -9.36 19.99 14.93
C PRO A 103 -8.96 19.80 13.46
N PHE A 104 -9.45 18.76 12.80
CA PHE A 104 -9.21 18.47 11.40
C PHE A 104 -10.53 18.24 10.62
N LYS A 105 -10.46 18.39 9.31
CA LYS A 105 -11.56 18.03 8.42
C LYS A 105 -11.50 16.52 8.11
N ILE A 106 -12.65 15.89 8.07
CA ILE A 106 -12.75 14.43 7.79
C ILE A 106 -12.12 14.07 6.45
N GLU A 107 -12.32 14.92 5.41
CA GLU A 107 -11.72 14.69 4.09
C GLU A 107 -10.19 14.70 4.14
N ALA A 108 -9.59 15.53 4.98
CA ALA A 108 -8.14 15.58 5.15
C ALA A 108 -7.63 14.28 5.79
N LEU A 109 -8.30 13.80 6.85
CA LEU A 109 -7.97 12.51 7.48
C LEU A 109 -8.08 11.35 6.48
N LEU A 110 -9.20 11.25 5.74
CA LEU A 110 -9.41 10.19 4.75
C LEU A 110 -8.38 10.24 3.62
N THR A 111 -7.95 11.44 3.23
CA THR A 111 -6.90 11.63 2.22
C THR A 111 -5.55 11.14 2.75
N THR A 112 -5.20 11.50 3.99
CA THR A 112 -3.99 11.01 4.65
C THR A 112 -3.99 9.48 4.80
N ILE A 113 -5.10 8.89 5.24
CA ILE A 113 -5.23 7.43 5.36
C ILE A 113 -4.99 6.75 4.01
N ARG A 114 -5.62 7.23 2.94
CA ARG A 114 -5.44 6.68 1.59
C ARG A 114 -3.98 6.77 1.14
N ARG A 115 -3.35 7.94 1.28
CA ARG A 115 -1.94 8.15 0.93
C ARG A 115 -1.01 7.20 1.69
N VAL A 116 -1.16 7.09 3.01
CA VAL A 116 -0.34 6.19 3.85
C VAL A 116 -0.53 4.71 3.48
N LEU A 117 -1.75 4.29 3.13
CA LEU A 117 -2.02 2.93 2.65
C LEU A 117 -1.39 2.66 1.27
N GLU A 118 -1.39 3.64 0.38
CA GLU A 118 -0.74 3.55 -0.92
C GLU A 118 0.78 3.46 -0.78
N GLU A 119 1.38 4.30 0.06
CA GLU A 119 2.81 4.25 0.39
C GLU A 119 3.21 2.88 0.97
N ALA A 120 2.39 2.32 1.88
CA ALA A 120 2.61 0.99 2.45
C ALA A 120 2.58 -0.12 1.38
N ARG A 121 1.66 -0.02 0.43
CA ARG A 121 1.60 -0.94 -0.71
C ARG A 121 2.84 -0.83 -1.60
N PHE A 122 3.29 0.39 -1.86
CA PHE A 122 4.49 0.64 -2.65
C PHE A 122 5.74 0.04 -1.99
N GLU A 123 5.93 0.26 -0.68
CA GLU A 123 7.04 -0.33 0.07
C GLU A 123 7.06 -1.87 -0.02
N VAL A 124 5.89 -2.51 0.13
CA VAL A 124 5.78 -3.97 0.00
C VAL A 124 6.11 -4.42 -1.43
N CYS A 125 5.68 -3.65 -2.42
CA CYS A 125 5.94 -3.92 -3.83
C CYS A 125 7.44 -3.85 -4.13
N VAL A 126 8.09 -2.76 -3.76
CA VAL A 126 9.52 -2.50 -4.00
C VAL A 126 10.40 -3.52 -3.27
N ASN A 127 10.10 -3.84 -2.00
CA ASN A 127 10.88 -4.77 -1.19
C ASN A 127 10.77 -6.24 -1.65
N ASN A 128 9.74 -6.59 -2.42
CA ASN A 128 9.50 -7.96 -2.89
C ASN A 128 9.82 -8.17 -4.38
N LEU A 129 10.35 -7.17 -5.06
CA LEU A 129 10.72 -7.24 -6.48
C LEU A 129 12.24 -7.23 -6.64
N ASP A 130 12.71 -8.02 -7.60
CA ASP A 130 14.01 -7.77 -8.22
C ASP A 130 13.89 -6.46 -9.04
N LEU A 131 14.31 -5.34 -8.42
CA LEU A 131 14.15 -4.00 -8.97
C LEU A 131 14.79 -3.85 -10.35
N ASP A 132 16.00 -4.36 -10.53
CA ASP A 132 16.74 -4.24 -11.80
C ASP A 132 16.01 -4.97 -12.93
N ARG A 133 15.55 -6.19 -12.66
CA ARG A 133 14.76 -6.98 -13.60
C ARG A 133 13.43 -6.32 -13.92
N THR A 134 12.74 -5.84 -12.90
CA THR A 134 11.42 -5.22 -13.05
C THR A 134 11.52 -3.91 -13.83
N LEU A 135 12.42 -3.01 -13.44
CA LEU A 135 12.63 -1.74 -14.13
C LEU A 135 13.09 -1.96 -15.58
N SER A 136 14.03 -2.88 -15.81
CA SER A 136 14.44 -3.26 -17.17
C SER A 136 13.25 -3.75 -17.99
N SER A 137 12.39 -4.60 -17.42
CA SER A 137 11.20 -5.12 -18.10
C SER A 137 10.18 -4.03 -18.39
N LEU A 138 10.00 -3.07 -17.50
CA LEU A 138 9.05 -1.96 -17.63
C LEU A 138 9.59 -0.80 -18.49
N ALA A 139 10.88 -0.73 -18.78
CA ALA A 139 11.48 0.34 -19.60
C ALA A 139 10.94 0.38 -21.04
N ASN A 140 10.46 -0.73 -21.57
CA ASN A 140 9.97 -0.81 -22.96
C ASN A 140 8.42 -0.77 -23.02
N PRO A 141 7.81 0.08 -23.87
CA PRO A 141 6.35 0.23 -23.95
C PRO A 141 5.64 -1.04 -24.42
N ILE A 142 6.24 -1.82 -25.32
CA ILE A 142 5.64 -3.09 -25.78
C ILE A 142 5.52 -4.07 -24.60
N ARG A 143 6.54 -4.19 -23.76
CA ARG A 143 6.52 -5.06 -22.59
C ARG A 143 5.48 -4.61 -21.56
N ARG A 144 5.37 -3.30 -21.32
CA ARG A 144 4.30 -2.76 -20.45
C ARG A 144 2.90 -3.12 -20.97
N ASN A 145 2.68 -2.96 -22.27
CA ASN A 145 1.40 -3.28 -22.88
C ASN A 145 1.09 -4.79 -22.85
N ILE A 146 2.08 -5.66 -23.06
CA ILE A 146 1.92 -7.13 -22.90
C ILE A 146 1.48 -7.46 -21.47
N ILE A 147 2.15 -6.90 -20.45
CA ILE A 147 1.82 -7.13 -19.04
C ILE A 147 0.40 -6.67 -18.73
N LYS A 148 -0.01 -5.49 -19.22
CA LYS A 148 -1.38 -4.96 -19.04
C LYS A 148 -2.43 -5.85 -19.71
N LEU A 149 -2.18 -6.31 -20.93
CA LEU A 149 -3.07 -7.21 -21.65
C LEU A 149 -3.26 -8.56 -20.92
N LEU A 150 -2.17 -9.18 -20.51
CA LEU A 150 -2.21 -10.45 -19.78
C LEU A 150 -2.84 -10.32 -18.39
N HIS A 151 -2.78 -9.14 -17.78
CA HIS A 151 -3.51 -8.87 -16.55
C HIS A 151 -5.02 -8.75 -16.77
N ALA A 152 -5.44 -8.16 -17.89
CA ALA A 152 -6.84 -7.93 -18.20
C ALA A 152 -7.57 -9.19 -18.70
N ARG A 153 -6.84 -10.10 -19.40
CA ARG A 153 -7.44 -11.26 -20.09
C ARG A 153 -6.93 -12.61 -19.60
N GLU A 154 -6.17 -12.62 -18.52
CA GLU A 154 -5.59 -13.79 -17.83
C GLU A 154 -4.72 -14.71 -18.70
N ASN A 155 -5.25 -15.24 -19.82
CA ASN A 155 -4.53 -16.14 -20.75
C ASN A 155 -4.73 -15.69 -22.19
N MET A 156 -3.63 -15.58 -22.96
CA MET A 156 -3.67 -15.19 -24.37
C MET A 156 -2.63 -15.95 -25.20
N ARG A 157 -3.00 -16.29 -26.45
CA ARG A 157 -2.04 -16.84 -27.41
C ARG A 157 -1.24 -15.74 -28.12
N LEU A 158 -0.08 -16.10 -28.67
CA LEU A 158 0.81 -15.14 -29.35
C LEU A 158 0.07 -14.25 -30.37
N MET A 159 -0.74 -14.86 -31.24
CA MET A 159 -1.43 -14.11 -32.31
C MET A 159 -2.50 -13.16 -31.78
N GLU A 160 -3.11 -13.49 -30.65
CA GLU A 160 -4.08 -12.62 -29.98
C GLU A 160 -3.36 -11.41 -29.36
N ILE A 161 -2.25 -11.63 -28.67
CA ILE A 161 -1.41 -10.57 -28.13
C ILE A 161 -0.93 -9.63 -29.24
N THR A 162 -0.43 -10.20 -30.35
CA THR A 162 0.07 -9.45 -31.50
C THR A 162 -1.00 -8.56 -32.09
N ARG A 163 -2.21 -9.11 -32.29
CA ARG A 163 -3.36 -8.37 -32.83
C ARG A 163 -3.81 -7.23 -31.88
N GLU A 164 -3.92 -7.52 -30.58
CA GLU A 164 -4.36 -6.51 -29.60
C GLU A 164 -3.34 -5.38 -29.42
N LEU A 165 -2.06 -5.66 -29.64
CA LEU A 165 -1.00 -4.64 -29.63
C LEU A 165 -0.95 -3.81 -30.92
N GLY A 166 -1.65 -4.22 -31.98
CA GLY A 166 -1.56 -3.57 -33.29
C GLY A 166 -0.17 -3.65 -33.93
N ILE A 167 0.58 -4.75 -33.64
CA ILE A 167 1.95 -4.94 -34.15
C ILE A 167 1.90 -5.95 -35.29
N ASP A 168 2.26 -5.53 -36.53
CA ASP A 168 2.25 -6.42 -37.70
C ASP A 168 3.33 -7.51 -37.62
N ASP A 169 4.49 -7.17 -37.06
CA ASP A 169 5.61 -8.09 -36.92
C ASP A 169 5.53 -8.87 -35.60
N HIS A 170 4.99 -10.09 -35.68
CA HIS A 170 4.90 -10.99 -34.53
C HIS A 170 6.26 -11.41 -33.94
N THR A 171 7.37 -11.30 -34.71
CA THR A 171 8.71 -11.63 -34.20
C THR A 171 9.15 -10.66 -33.12
N LYS A 172 8.75 -9.39 -33.19
CA LYS A 172 8.96 -8.41 -32.12
C LYS A 172 8.24 -8.81 -30.83
N VAL A 173 7.00 -9.28 -30.95
CA VAL A 173 6.21 -9.73 -29.80
C VAL A 173 6.84 -10.96 -29.17
N ILE A 174 7.31 -11.95 -29.99
CA ILE A 174 8.03 -13.14 -29.51
C ILE A 174 9.27 -12.74 -28.73
N PHE A 175 10.08 -11.81 -29.26
CA PHE A 175 11.27 -11.32 -28.57
C PHE A 175 10.95 -10.74 -27.20
N HIS A 176 9.94 -9.88 -27.09
CA HIS A 176 9.55 -9.28 -25.84
C HIS A 176 8.93 -10.29 -24.85
N LEU A 177 8.13 -11.25 -25.34
CA LEU A 177 7.61 -12.34 -24.51
C LEU A 177 8.73 -13.25 -23.99
N LYS A 178 9.76 -13.51 -24.78
CA LYS A 178 10.93 -14.26 -24.34
C LYS A 178 11.64 -13.55 -23.18
N LEU A 179 11.92 -12.25 -23.32
CA LEU A 179 12.55 -11.46 -22.25
C LEU A 179 11.69 -11.43 -20.97
N LEU A 180 10.37 -11.30 -21.10
CA LEU A 180 9.47 -11.34 -19.96
C LEU A 180 9.41 -12.72 -19.29
N LYS A 181 9.55 -13.81 -20.06
CA LYS A 181 9.68 -15.18 -19.51
C LYS A 181 10.99 -15.37 -18.76
N GLU A 182 12.10 -14.92 -19.34
CA GLU A 182 13.43 -14.97 -18.71
C GLU A 182 13.48 -14.14 -17.42
N ALA A 183 12.71 -13.05 -17.37
CA ALA A 183 12.52 -12.24 -16.17
C ALA A 183 11.54 -12.86 -15.16
N GLY A 184 10.88 -13.99 -15.47
CA GLY A 184 9.89 -14.62 -14.59
C GLY A 184 8.58 -13.85 -14.43
N ILE A 185 8.32 -12.84 -15.30
CA ILE A 185 7.12 -11.99 -15.28
C ILE A 185 5.96 -12.68 -16.01
N VAL A 186 6.27 -13.38 -17.11
CA VAL A 186 5.29 -14.10 -17.92
C VAL A 186 5.64 -15.58 -17.93
N GLN A 187 4.64 -16.42 -17.92
CA GLN A 187 4.76 -17.87 -18.10
C GLN A 187 3.99 -18.33 -19.33
N GLN A 188 4.32 -19.51 -19.84
CA GLN A 188 3.65 -20.11 -20.98
C GLN A 188 3.28 -21.54 -20.61
N ASP A 189 2.03 -21.91 -20.87
CA ASP A 189 1.53 -23.25 -20.62
C ASP A 189 1.84 -24.24 -21.76
N LYS A 190 1.40 -25.49 -21.61
CA LYS A 190 1.57 -26.56 -22.61
C LYS A 190 0.80 -26.29 -23.90
N GLU A 191 -0.25 -25.48 -23.85
CA GLU A 191 -1.11 -25.10 -24.96
C GLU A 191 -0.61 -23.85 -25.70
N LYS A 192 0.60 -23.39 -25.34
CA LYS A 192 1.28 -22.19 -25.87
C LYS A 192 0.54 -20.89 -25.57
N SER A 193 -0.30 -20.85 -24.54
CA SER A 193 -0.91 -19.63 -24.01
C SER A 193 0.01 -18.96 -22.99
N TYR A 194 0.00 -17.64 -22.98
CA TYR A 194 0.80 -16.82 -22.08
C TYR A 194 -0.09 -16.24 -20.99
N SER A 195 0.42 -16.24 -19.76
CA SER A 195 -0.21 -15.61 -18.59
C SER A 195 0.83 -14.91 -17.74
N LEU A 196 0.38 -14.05 -16.82
CA LEU A 196 1.28 -13.49 -15.81
C LEU A 196 1.73 -14.58 -14.83
N ALA A 197 3.02 -14.63 -14.56
CA ALA A 197 3.56 -15.39 -13.44
C ALA A 197 3.36 -14.60 -12.13
N LYS A 198 3.67 -15.21 -10.98
CA LYS A 198 3.55 -14.56 -9.65
C LYS A 198 4.30 -13.22 -9.58
N GLU A 199 5.49 -13.14 -10.17
CA GLU A 199 6.26 -11.88 -10.23
C GLU A 199 5.62 -10.88 -11.21
N GLY A 200 4.96 -11.34 -12.25
CA GLY A 200 4.21 -10.49 -13.19
C GLY A 200 3.01 -9.80 -12.54
N THR A 201 2.31 -10.50 -11.65
CA THR A 201 1.21 -9.88 -10.87
C THR A 201 1.72 -8.76 -9.97
N LYS A 202 2.85 -8.96 -9.29
CA LYS A 202 3.48 -7.91 -8.50
C LYS A 202 3.99 -6.75 -9.38
N THR A 203 4.53 -7.06 -10.55
CA THR A 203 5.04 -6.07 -11.50
C THR A 203 3.94 -5.16 -12.03
N ILE A 204 2.74 -5.68 -12.31
CA ILE A 204 1.60 -4.85 -12.75
C ILE A 204 1.08 -3.95 -11.65
N ASP A 205 1.09 -4.40 -10.40
CA ASP A 205 0.70 -3.58 -9.25
C ASP A 205 1.65 -2.38 -9.10
N CYS A 206 2.96 -2.62 -9.21
CA CYS A 206 3.96 -1.54 -9.23
C CYS A 206 3.81 -0.60 -10.43
N LEU A 207 3.56 -1.13 -11.63
CA LEU A 207 3.35 -0.31 -12.81
C LEU A 207 2.17 0.65 -12.63
N ARG A 208 1.03 0.15 -12.12
CA ARG A 208 -0.15 0.97 -11.84
C ARG A 208 0.11 2.07 -10.82
N MET A 209 0.87 1.76 -9.78
CA MET A 209 1.27 2.77 -8.80
C MET A 209 2.14 3.85 -9.46
N LEU A 210 3.15 3.46 -10.24
CA LEU A 210 4.01 4.42 -10.95
C LEU A 210 3.21 5.31 -11.91
N GLU A 211 2.22 4.76 -12.63
CA GLU A 211 1.36 5.52 -13.53
C GLU A 211 0.45 6.53 -12.80
N ASN A 212 0.07 6.25 -11.55
CA ASN A 212 -0.69 7.20 -10.72
C ASN A 212 0.16 8.38 -10.22
N TYR A 213 1.47 8.17 -10.01
CA TYR A 213 2.39 9.21 -9.52
C TYR A 213 3.14 9.95 -10.63
N LEU A 214 3.31 9.32 -11.79
CA LEU A 214 3.97 9.89 -12.96
C LEU A 214 2.92 9.94 -14.07
N PRO A 215 2.24 11.09 -14.27
CA PRO A 215 1.37 11.27 -15.44
C PRO A 215 2.25 11.17 -16.68
N LEU A 216 2.18 10.02 -17.36
CA LEU A 216 2.86 9.70 -18.61
C LEU A 216 1.97 10.08 -19.79
#